data_86af512911f27471c27defcf9ac178fc
#
_entry.id   86af512911f27471c27defcf9ac178fc
#
_cell.length_a   1.000
_cell.length_b   1.000
_cell.length_c   1.000
_cell.angle_alpha   90.00
_cell.angle_beta   90.00
_cell.angle_gamma   90.00
#
_symmetry.space_group_name_H-M   'P 1'
#
loop_
_entity.id
_entity.type
_entity.pdbx_description
1 polymer ?
#
loop_
_entity_poly.entity_id
_entity_poly.type
_entity_poly.pdbx_seq_one_letter_code
_entity_poly.pdbx_strand_id
1 'polypeptide(L)'
;MSLEKPVFPLTKPGQIRADFGSTYAAAAVVAFLFAASGPVAIILAVGARGGLTESDIASWIFAAFFVNGLISIALSLLYRQPLIFLWSIPGAVLVGPALGHLSFPEVIGAFLATGLLMLLLGLSGWVRRAMEAVPMPIVMAMVAGVFLRFGVDLVLAFRDDVWIALPMTAAFFAFTLMPKSRIPPLIAALAVGALAVWALGTFKPPAGALFALASPNLYMPQFSWNAMVELVVPLAITVLVVQNGQGFAVLAAGGHAAPMNAVTVACGAGSLVTGFFGAVSTCLTGPVNAILSASGDRERQYTAALLMAVMVLVFGLLAPFFTRLLFATPPAFIATLAGLAMLRVLQQAFAISFGGRFSFGALVCFLVTVADVPIFRIGAPFWGLVLGIAASWLLERADTRTSH
;
A
#
# COMPACT_ATOMS: atom_id res chain seq x y z
N MET A 1 -3.13 -9.77 -28.16
CA MET A 1 -3.36 -8.93 -26.97
C MET A 1 -4.76 -9.22 -26.46
N SER A 2 -4.92 -9.85 -25.33
CA SER A 2 -6.23 -10.21 -24.80
C SER A 2 -6.44 -9.51 -23.47
N LEU A 3 -6.69 -8.18 -23.53
CA LEU A 3 -7.31 -7.51 -22.40
C LEU A 3 -8.73 -8.08 -22.24
N GLU A 4 -9.14 -8.28 -21.01
CA GLU A 4 -10.51 -8.68 -20.68
C GLU A 4 -11.49 -7.60 -21.17
N LYS A 5 -12.58 -8.05 -21.78
CA LYS A 5 -13.56 -7.13 -22.36
C LYS A 5 -14.37 -6.41 -21.28
N PRO A 6 -14.52 -5.07 -21.38
CA PRO A 6 -15.42 -4.32 -20.51
C PRO A 6 -16.88 -4.79 -20.62
N VAL A 7 -17.68 -4.47 -19.61
CA VAL A 7 -19.13 -4.72 -19.64
C VAL A 7 -19.81 -3.68 -20.53
N PHE A 8 -20.55 -4.13 -21.53
CA PHE A 8 -21.35 -3.26 -22.39
C PHE A 8 -22.83 -3.59 -22.29
N PRO A 9 -23.71 -2.57 -22.37
CA PRO A 9 -23.43 -1.15 -22.49
C PRO A 9 -22.80 -0.58 -21.21
N LEU A 10 -22.06 0.53 -21.33
CA LEU A 10 -21.48 1.23 -20.18
C LEU A 10 -22.59 1.66 -19.20
N THR A 11 -22.27 1.66 -17.91
CA THR A 11 -23.20 2.01 -16.84
C THR A 11 -23.69 3.44 -16.96
N LYS A 12 -25.01 3.64 -17.11
CA LYS A 12 -25.62 4.95 -17.20
C LYS A 12 -25.79 5.60 -15.81
N PRO A 13 -25.75 6.94 -15.70
CA PRO A 13 -25.92 7.63 -14.41
C PRO A 13 -27.20 7.23 -13.65
N GLY A 14 -28.32 7.04 -14.38
CA GLY A 14 -29.59 6.58 -13.78
C GLY A 14 -29.48 5.19 -13.15
N GLN A 15 -28.69 4.29 -13.72
CA GLN A 15 -28.44 2.96 -13.18
C GLN A 15 -27.56 3.03 -11.92
N ILE A 16 -26.52 3.87 -11.93
CA ILE A 16 -25.68 4.08 -10.73
C ILE A 16 -26.54 4.52 -9.56
N ARG A 17 -27.47 5.46 -9.80
CA ARG A 17 -28.39 5.95 -8.76
C ARG A 17 -29.34 4.85 -8.27
N ALA A 18 -29.84 4.00 -9.15
CA ALA A 18 -30.72 2.88 -8.80
C ALA A 18 -29.98 1.77 -8.01
N ASP A 19 -28.72 1.52 -8.36
CA ASP A 19 -27.87 0.49 -7.71
C ASP A 19 -27.30 0.97 -6.38
N PHE A 20 -27.21 2.29 -6.14
CA PHE A 20 -26.67 2.88 -4.93
C PHE A 20 -27.61 2.70 -3.73
N GLY A 21 -27.03 2.53 -2.53
CA GLY A 21 -27.80 2.40 -1.29
C GLY A 21 -26.93 2.59 -0.05
N SER A 22 -27.58 2.67 1.13
CA SER A 22 -26.90 2.94 2.41
C SER A 22 -25.86 1.89 2.79
N THR A 23 -26.08 0.63 2.44
CA THR A 23 -25.10 -0.47 2.68
C THR A 23 -23.80 -0.22 1.93
N TYR A 24 -23.87 0.18 0.67
CA TYR A 24 -22.69 0.50 -0.16
C TYR A 24 -22.02 1.78 0.31
N ALA A 25 -22.80 2.78 0.71
CA ALA A 25 -22.28 4.01 1.31
C ALA A 25 -21.49 3.73 2.61
N ALA A 26 -22.04 2.92 3.51
CA ALA A 26 -21.39 2.53 4.74
C ALA A 26 -20.06 1.79 4.48
N ALA A 27 -20.06 0.83 3.54
CA ALA A 27 -18.84 0.12 3.15
C ALA A 27 -17.78 1.07 2.57
N ALA A 28 -18.17 2.01 1.71
CA ALA A 28 -17.29 3.02 1.13
C ALA A 28 -16.64 3.89 2.21
N VAL A 29 -17.42 4.37 3.19
CA VAL A 29 -16.90 5.18 4.31
C VAL A 29 -15.91 4.38 5.16
N VAL A 30 -16.23 3.14 5.51
CA VAL A 30 -15.32 2.27 6.31
C VAL A 30 -14.03 2.01 5.54
N ALA A 31 -14.11 1.68 4.25
CA ALA A 31 -12.96 1.44 3.40
C ALA A 31 -12.08 2.70 3.24
N PHE A 32 -12.70 3.87 3.07
CA PHE A 32 -12.01 5.15 3.00
C PHE A 32 -11.29 5.47 4.33
N LEU A 33 -11.98 5.36 5.47
CA LEU A 33 -11.37 5.60 6.77
C LEU A 33 -10.18 4.68 7.03
N PHE A 34 -10.27 3.41 6.62
CA PHE A 34 -9.14 2.50 6.67
C PHE A 34 -7.96 3.00 5.82
N ALA A 35 -8.21 3.38 4.55
CA ALA A 35 -7.16 3.81 3.64
C ALA A 35 -6.51 5.15 4.05
N ALA A 36 -7.30 6.08 4.59
CA ALA A 36 -6.86 7.42 4.97
C ALA A 36 -6.18 7.50 6.36
N SER A 37 -6.22 6.42 7.15
CA SER A 37 -5.63 6.42 8.51
C SER A 37 -4.21 5.84 8.53
N GLY A 38 -4.07 4.58 8.89
CA GLY A 38 -2.77 3.91 9.07
C GLY A 38 -1.87 3.90 7.84
N PRO A 39 -2.39 3.54 6.65
CA PRO A 39 -1.55 3.57 5.44
C PRO A 39 -0.92 4.93 5.15
N VAL A 40 -1.61 6.05 5.39
CA VAL A 40 -1.05 7.40 5.22
C VAL A 40 0.11 7.65 6.19
N ALA A 41 0.00 7.19 7.44
CA ALA A 41 1.08 7.31 8.42
C ALA A 41 2.38 6.62 7.96
N ILE A 42 2.29 5.58 7.12
CA ILE A 42 3.45 4.91 6.54
C ILE A 42 4.16 5.82 5.54
N ILE A 43 3.42 6.48 4.64
CA ILE A 43 4.01 7.44 3.70
C ILE A 43 4.74 8.55 4.45
N LEU A 44 4.12 9.07 5.51
CA LEU A 44 4.72 10.11 6.37
C LEU A 44 5.99 9.61 7.05
N ALA A 45 5.95 8.42 7.65
CA ALA A 45 7.09 7.83 8.35
C ALA A 45 8.25 7.54 7.39
N VAL A 46 7.96 6.98 6.21
CA VAL A 46 8.96 6.68 5.17
C VAL A 46 9.54 7.96 4.60
N GLY A 47 8.69 8.91 4.22
CA GLY A 47 9.13 10.20 3.65
C GLY A 47 9.97 11.01 4.62
N ALA A 48 9.54 11.13 5.88
CA ALA A 48 10.28 11.84 6.91
C ALA A 48 11.67 11.22 7.17
N ARG A 49 11.76 9.89 7.25
CA ARG A 49 13.05 9.18 7.38
C ARG A 49 13.95 9.35 6.16
N GLY A 50 13.35 9.35 4.97
CA GLY A 50 14.06 9.57 3.71
C GLY A 50 14.46 11.02 3.46
N GLY A 51 14.20 11.94 4.40
CA GLY A 51 14.55 13.36 4.26
C GLY A 51 13.69 14.11 3.25
N LEU A 52 12.52 13.57 2.88
CA LEU A 52 11.58 14.26 1.99
C LEU A 52 10.93 15.46 2.70
N THR A 53 10.73 16.53 1.97
CA THR A 53 10.06 17.72 2.48
C THR A 53 8.55 17.48 2.66
N GLU A 54 7.89 18.34 3.42
CA GLU A 54 6.43 18.34 3.56
C GLU A 54 5.74 18.41 2.19
N SER A 55 6.28 19.22 1.26
CA SER A 55 5.76 19.36 -0.10
C SER A 55 5.90 18.08 -0.91
N ASP A 56 7.03 17.36 -0.78
CA ASP A 56 7.25 16.08 -1.48
C ASP A 56 6.26 15.02 -1.00
N ILE A 57 6.07 14.93 0.32
CA ILE A 57 5.12 13.98 0.93
C ILE A 57 3.68 14.34 0.57
N ALA A 58 3.31 15.62 0.57
CA ALA A 58 1.98 16.04 0.13
C ALA A 58 1.74 15.75 -1.36
N SER A 59 2.75 15.90 -2.23
CA SER A 59 2.70 15.52 -3.63
C SER A 59 2.54 14.00 -3.81
N TRP A 60 3.28 13.21 -3.04
CA TRP A 60 3.13 11.75 -3.00
C TRP A 60 1.71 11.35 -2.62
N ILE A 61 1.18 11.90 -1.51
CA ILE A 61 -0.20 11.60 -1.06
C ILE A 61 -1.22 12.06 -2.11
N PHE A 62 -1.05 13.24 -2.70
CA PHE A 62 -1.91 13.69 -3.80
C PHE A 62 -2.00 12.64 -4.90
N ALA A 63 -0.87 12.23 -5.46
CA ALA A 63 -0.88 11.28 -6.58
C ALA A 63 -1.39 9.90 -6.17
N ALA A 64 -1.00 9.42 -4.98
CA ALA A 64 -1.43 8.12 -4.44
C ALA A 64 -2.95 8.03 -4.23
N PHE A 65 -3.63 9.15 -3.98
CA PHE A 65 -5.07 9.18 -3.77
C PHE A 65 -5.82 9.74 -4.98
N PHE A 66 -5.44 10.91 -5.49
CA PHE A 66 -6.19 11.58 -6.56
C PHE A 66 -6.11 10.83 -7.89
N VAL A 67 -4.90 10.52 -8.35
CA VAL A 67 -4.73 9.81 -9.64
C VAL A 67 -5.34 8.40 -9.56
N ASN A 68 -5.08 7.69 -8.47
CA ASN A 68 -5.63 6.35 -8.28
C ASN A 68 -7.14 6.35 -8.07
N GLY A 69 -7.71 7.41 -7.52
CA GLY A 69 -9.16 7.63 -7.46
C GLY A 69 -9.79 7.70 -8.84
N LEU A 70 -9.16 8.43 -9.78
CA LEU A 70 -9.62 8.50 -11.18
C LEU A 70 -9.58 7.13 -11.86
N ILE A 71 -8.49 6.38 -11.68
CA ILE A 71 -8.33 5.02 -12.20
C ILE A 71 -9.41 4.11 -11.62
N SER A 72 -9.67 4.22 -10.32
CA SER A 72 -10.69 3.43 -9.63
C SER A 72 -12.09 3.69 -10.18
N ILE A 73 -12.46 4.95 -10.42
CA ILE A 73 -13.73 5.30 -11.06
C ILE A 73 -13.82 4.66 -12.44
N ALA A 74 -12.79 4.86 -13.27
CA ALA A 74 -12.79 4.36 -14.65
C ALA A 74 -12.95 2.83 -14.70
N LEU A 75 -12.13 2.09 -13.96
CA LEU A 75 -12.15 0.63 -13.99
C LEU A 75 -13.39 0.05 -13.31
N SER A 76 -13.86 0.65 -12.20
CA SER A 76 -15.11 0.21 -11.57
C SER A 76 -16.32 0.38 -12.46
N LEU A 77 -16.39 1.45 -13.26
CA LEU A 77 -17.45 1.66 -14.24
C LEU A 77 -17.35 0.72 -15.45
N LEU A 78 -16.12 0.53 -15.97
CA LEU A 78 -15.87 -0.32 -17.13
C LEU A 78 -16.21 -1.80 -16.88
N TYR A 79 -15.87 -2.31 -15.69
CA TYR A 79 -16.02 -3.73 -15.36
C TYR A 79 -17.21 -4.01 -14.42
N ARG A 80 -17.88 -2.98 -13.90
CA ARG A 80 -18.97 -3.09 -12.91
C ARG A 80 -18.60 -3.95 -11.71
N GLN A 81 -17.37 -3.77 -11.24
CA GLN A 81 -16.78 -4.46 -10.08
C GLN A 81 -16.20 -3.43 -9.10
N PRO A 82 -16.08 -3.75 -7.81
CA PRO A 82 -15.47 -2.84 -6.84
C PRO A 82 -13.93 -2.85 -7.01
N LEU A 83 -13.41 -2.11 -7.98
CA LEU A 83 -11.99 -2.06 -8.31
C LEU A 83 -11.37 -0.76 -7.76
N ILE A 84 -10.81 -0.81 -6.56
CA ILE A 84 -10.09 0.32 -5.96
C ILE A 84 -8.59 0.13 -6.11
N PHE A 85 -7.99 1.13 -6.72
CA PHE A 85 -6.56 1.30 -6.87
C PHE A 85 -6.05 2.34 -5.89
N LEU A 86 -4.95 2.03 -5.21
CA LEU A 86 -4.18 2.94 -4.39
C LEU A 86 -2.70 2.63 -4.62
N TRP A 87 -1.83 2.90 -3.65
CA TRP A 87 -0.39 2.63 -3.76
C TRP A 87 0.00 1.32 -3.06
N SER A 88 1.13 0.76 -3.47
CA SER A 88 1.70 -0.42 -2.82
C SER A 88 2.30 -0.06 -1.46
N ILE A 89 1.66 -0.51 -0.37
CA ILE A 89 2.19 -0.33 0.97
C ILE A 89 3.58 -0.99 1.12
N PRO A 90 3.78 -2.27 0.74
CA PRO A 90 5.12 -2.87 0.76
C PRO A 90 6.12 -2.11 -0.11
N GLY A 91 5.68 -1.62 -1.28
CA GLY A 91 6.50 -0.79 -2.14
C GLY A 91 6.93 0.52 -1.47
N ALA A 92 6.02 1.21 -0.78
CA ALA A 92 6.37 2.43 -0.04
C ALA A 92 7.42 2.16 1.06
N VAL A 93 7.28 1.04 1.77
CA VAL A 93 8.23 0.67 2.83
C VAL A 93 9.61 0.32 2.27
N LEU A 94 9.69 -0.32 1.09
CA LEU A 94 10.96 -0.58 0.38
C LEU A 94 11.71 0.71 0.03
N VAL A 95 11.01 1.79 -0.23
CA VAL A 95 11.60 3.09 -0.58
C VAL A 95 12.35 3.72 0.60
N GLY A 96 11.92 3.45 1.84
CA GLY A 96 12.52 4.05 3.04
C GLY A 96 14.04 3.84 3.15
N PRO A 97 14.55 2.61 3.18
CA PRO A 97 15.98 2.33 3.16
C PRO A 97 16.69 2.88 1.92
N ALA A 98 16.07 2.80 0.75
CA ALA A 98 16.64 3.27 -0.52
C ALA A 98 16.93 4.78 -0.50
N LEU A 99 16.05 5.59 0.09
CA LEU A 99 16.23 7.04 0.25
C LEU A 99 17.44 7.40 1.14
N GLY A 100 17.98 6.46 1.91
CA GLY A 100 19.20 6.66 2.70
C GLY A 100 20.48 6.80 1.85
N HIS A 101 20.45 6.37 0.59
CA HIS A 101 21.63 6.36 -0.29
C HIS A 101 21.33 6.64 -1.77
N LEU A 102 20.07 6.65 -2.19
CA LEU A 102 19.61 7.09 -3.50
C LEU A 102 18.95 8.46 -3.39
N SER A 103 19.16 9.31 -4.39
CA SER A 103 18.42 10.57 -4.50
C SER A 103 16.95 10.32 -4.87
N PHE A 104 16.07 11.23 -4.46
CA PHE A 104 14.64 11.07 -4.79
C PHE A 104 14.36 11.02 -6.30
N PRO A 105 15.03 11.79 -7.18
CA PRO A 105 14.93 11.62 -8.62
C PRO A 105 15.30 10.22 -9.14
N GLU A 106 16.28 9.53 -8.54
CA GLU A 106 16.65 8.15 -8.90
C GLU A 106 15.55 7.16 -8.48
N VAL A 107 14.96 7.37 -7.31
CA VAL A 107 13.81 6.58 -6.85
C VAL A 107 12.62 6.76 -7.79
N ILE A 108 12.37 7.98 -8.25
CA ILE A 108 11.32 8.28 -9.25
C ILE A 108 11.61 7.57 -10.57
N GLY A 109 12.86 7.55 -11.02
CA GLY A 109 13.27 6.77 -12.19
C GLY A 109 12.90 5.30 -12.06
N ALA A 110 13.13 4.72 -10.87
CA ALA A 110 12.73 3.34 -10.59
C ALA A 110 11.20 3.15 -10.55
N PHE A 111 10.43 4.12 -10.04
CA PHE A 111 8.95 4.07 -10.10
C PHE A 111 8.45 4.02 -11.54
N LEU A 112 9.00 4.85 -12.42
CA LEU A 112 8.64 4.87 -13.83
C LEU A 112 9.05 3.58 -14.55
N ALA A 113 10.25 3.07 -14.29
CA ALA A 113 10.70 1.80 -14.86
C ALA A 113 9.83 0.64 -14.39
N THR A 114 9.43 0.61 -13.11
CA THR A 114 8.47 -0.36 -12.58
C THR A 114 7.11 -0.21 -13.26
N GLY A 115 6.61 1.01 -13.43
CA GLY A 115 5.36 1.28 -14.14
C GLY A 115 5.39 0.77 -15.58
N LEU A 116 6.49 0.99 -16.30
CA LEU A 116 6.69 0.48 -17.66
C LEU A 116 6.72 -1.06 -17.69
N LEU A 117 7.45 -1.69 -16.76
CA LEU A 117 7.49 -3.15 -16.63
C LEU A 117 6.09 -3.73 -16.40
N MET A 118 5.31 -3.14 -15.49
CA MET A 118 3.94 -3.55 -15.19
C MET A 118 3.02 -3.39 -16.41
N LEU A 119 3.16 -2.27 -17.13
CA LEU A 119 2.40 -2.01 -18.36
C LEU A 119 2.69 -3.07 -19.42
N LEU A 120 3.97 -3.37 -19.67
CA LEU A 120 4.39 -4.40 -20.63
C LEU A 120 3.90 -5.80 -20.23
N LEU A 121 3.97 -6.15 -18.96
CA LEU A 121 3.46 -7.43 -18.45
C LEU A 121 1.94 -7.55 -18.65
N GLY A 122 1.19 -6.49 -18.31
CA GLY A 122 -0.26 -6.47 -18.51
C GLY A 122 -0.66 -6.60 -19.98
N LEU A 123 0.06 -5.90 -20.88
CA LEU A 123 -0.18 -5.95 -22.32
C LEU A 123 0.24 -7.29 -22.93
N SER A 124 1.27 -7.95 -22.41
CA SER A 124 1.72 -9.27 -22.89
C SER A 124 0.78 -10.41 -22.55
N GLY A 125 -0.05 -10.26 -21.51
CA GLY A 125 -0.90 -11.32 -20.97
C GLY A 125 -0.15 -12.34 -20.09
N TRP A 126 1.12 -12.08 -19.76
CA TRP A 126 1.95 -12.98 -18.94
C TRP A 126 1.84 -12.74 -17.43
N VAL A 127 0.87 -11.92 -17.00
CA VAL A 127 0.68 -11.55 -15.61
C VAL A 127 0.64 -12.77 -14.70
N ARG A 128 -0.21 -13.76 -15.01
CA ARG A 128 -0.34 -14.99 -14.22
C ARG A 128 1.00 -15.73 -14.13
N ARG A 129 1.72 -15.91 -15.24
CA ARG A 129 3.02 -16.59 -15.27
C ARG A 129 4.05 -15.86 -14.42
N ALA A 130 4.08 -14.52 -14.48
CA ALA A 130 4.98 -13.71 -13.68
C ALA A 130 4.68 -13.83 -12.18
N MET A 131 3.39 -13.91 -11.80
CA MET A 131 2.97 -14.10 -10.41
C MET A 131 3.35 -15.49 -9.87
N GLU A 132 3.24 -16.53 -10.70
CA GLU A 132 3.56 -17.91 -10.33
C GLU A 132 5.07 -18.20 -10.30
N ALA A 133 5.89 -17.35 -10.93
CA ALA A 133 7.34 -17.56 -11.04
C ALA A 133 8.11 -17.34 -9.71
N VAL A 134 7.54 -16.62 -8.76
CA VAL A 134 8.23 -16.28 -7.50
C VAL A 134 7.55 -16.95 -6.32
N PRO A 135 8.28 -17.73 -5.49
CA PRO A 135 7.70 -18.39 -4.32
C PRO A 135 7.17 -17.39 -3.31
N MET A 136 5.85 -17.41 -3.07
CA MET A 136 5.17 -16.50 -2.15
C MET A 136 5.82 -16.44 -0.75
N PRO A 137 6.26 -17.55 -0.12
CA PRO A 137 6.91 -17.50 1.18
C PRO A 137 8.17 -16.62 1.22
N ILE A 138 9.00 -16.67 0.16
CA ILE A 138 10.21 -15.85 0.08
C ILE A 138 9.88 -14.36 -0.09
N VAL A 139 8.87 -14.06 -0.92
CA VAL A 139 8.38 -12.66 -1.09
C VAL A 139 7.83 -12.12 0.23
N MET A 140 7.01 -12.93 0.94
CA MET A 140 6.44 -12.51 2.21
C MET A 140 7.49 -12.38 3.31
N ALA A 141 8.60 -13.12 3.23
CA ALA A 141 9.74 -12.96 4.11
C ALA A 141 10.46 -11.62 3.91
N MET A 142 10.63 -11.17 2.65
CA MET A 142 11.10 -9.82 2.36
C MET A 142 10.15 -8.77 2.95
N VAL A 143 8.84 -8.93 2.73
CA VAL A 143 7.82 -8.02 3.29
C VAL A 143 7.88 -8.01 4.82
N ALA A 144 8.01 -9.17 5.47
CA ALA A 144 8.17 -9.27 6.92
C ALA A 144 9.42 -8.52 7.40
N GLY A 145 10.56 -8.66 6.69
CA GLY A 145 11.81 -7.97 7.02
C GLY A 145 11.68 -6.46 7.00
N VAL A 146 11.12 -5.89 5.91
CA VAL A 146 10.95 -4.42 5.82
C VAL A 146 9.89 -3.89 6.79
N PHE A 147 8.84 -4.67 7.08
CA PHE A 147 7.77 -4.24 7.99
C PHE A 147 8.14 -4.38 9.47
N LEU A 148 9.12 -5.22 9.79
CA LEU A 148 9.58 -5.42 11.17
C LEU A 148 9.94 -4.09 11.84
N ARG A 149 10.53 -3.16 11.07
CA ARG A 149 10.89 -1.83 11.56
C ARG A 149 9.69 -1.07 12.17
N PHE A 150 8.54 -1.13 11.54
CA PHE A 150 7.33 -0.48 12.07
C PHE A 150 6.85 -1.12 13.38
N GLY A 151 7.00 -2.44 13.52
CA GLY A 151 6.72 -3.13 14.78
C GLY A 151 7.69 -2.72 15.89
N VAL A 152 8.98 -2.60 15.57
CA VAL A 152 10.01 -2.12 16.51
C VAL A 152 9.75 -0.67 16.91
N ASP A 153 9.43 0.21 15.94
CA ASP A 153 9.12 1.62 16.23
C ASP A 153 7.88 1.79 17.09
N LEU A 154 6.87 0.93 16.94
CA LEU A 154 5.71 0.89 17.84
C LEU A 154 6.15 0.65 19.29
N VAL A 155 7.04 -0.32 19.51
CA VAL A 155 7.55 -0.62 20.85
C VAL A 155 8.41 0.55 21.38
N LEU A 156 9.26 1.12 20.54
CA LEU A 156 10.08 2.28 20.91
C LEU A 156 9.23 3.52 21.23
N ALA A 157 8.09 3.70 20.58
CA ALA A 157 7.18 4.82 20.85
C ALA A 157 6.70 4.84 22.33
N PHE A 158 6.60 3.68 22.98
CA PHE A 158 6.28 3.62 24.42
C PHE A 158 7.41 4.18 25.30
N ARG A 159 8.66 4.02 24.86
CA ARG A 159 9.81 4.62 25.55
C ARG A 159 9.88 6.12 25.32
N ASP A 160 9.58 6.54 24.09
CA ASP A 160 9.76 7.93 23.66
C ASP A 160 8.62 8.84 24.17
N ASP A 161 7.36 8.34 24.15
CA ASP A 161 6.18 9.04 24.69
C ASP A 161 5.06 8.05 25.06
N VAL A 162 5.14 7.51 26.27
CA VAL A 162 4.16 6.54 26.79
C VAL A 162 2.74 7.11 26.87
N TRP A 163 2.61 8.42 27.14
CA TRP A 163 1.31 9.07 27.32
C TRP A 163 0.51 9.20 26.01
N ILE A 164 1.19 9.08 24.87
CA ILE A 164 0.57 9.00 23.54
C ILE A 164 0.45 7.53 23.10
N ALA A 165 1.55 6.75 23.16
CA ALA A 165 1.58 5.40 22.63
C ALA A 165 0.64 4.43 23.38
N LEU A 166 0.58 4.51 24.70
CA LEU A 166 -0.23 3.61 25.52
C LEU A 166 -1.74 3.77 25.28
N PRO A 167 -2.35 4.98 25.36
CA PRO A 167 -3.78 5.12 25.13
C PRO A 167 -4.18 4.77 23.67
N MET A 168 -3.35 5.09 22.66
CA MET A 168 -3.60 4.68 21.28
C MET A 168 -3.64 3.16 21.13
N THR A 169 -2.64 2.48 21.70
CA THR A 169 -2.52 1.02 21.64
C THR A 169 -3.64 0.34 22.43
N ALA A 170 -3.97 0.85 23.61
CA ALA A 170 -5.10 0.35 24.42
C ALA A 170 -6.43 0.49 23.69
N ALA A 171 -6.68 1.64 23.03
CA ALA A 171 -7.88 1.83 22.21
C ALA A 171 -7.91 0.85 21.04
N PHE A 172 -6.79 0.65 20.31
CA PHE A 172 -6.71 -0.30 19.22
C PHE A 172 -7.10 -1.72 19.67
N PHE A 173 -6.52 -2.22 20.75
CA PHE A 173 -6.83 -3.56 21.26
C PHE A 173 -8.24 -3.66 21.83
N ALA A 174 -8.72 -2.65 22.57
CA ALA A 174 -10.07 -2.63 23.11
C ALA A 174 -11.11 -2.76 21.99
N PHE A 175 -10.98 -1.98 20.91
CA PHE A 175 -11.88 -2.05 19.77
C PHE A 175 -11.67 -3.31 18.91
N THR A 176 -10.48 -3.88 18.89
CA THR A 176 -10.23 -5.20 18.26
C THR A 176 -10.96 -6.32 19.00
N LEU A 177 -11.07 -6.24 20.33
CA LEU A 177 -11.79 -7.22 21.16
C LEU A 177 -13.32 -7.03 21.14
N MET A 178 -13.82 -5.95 20.54
CA MET A 178 -15.26 -5.67 20.41
C MET A 178 -15.77 -6.04 19.01
N PRO A 179 -16.12 -7.32 18.73
CA PRO A 179 -16.43 -7.78 17.37
C PRO A 179 -17.70 -7.13 16.77
N LYS A 180 -18.55 -6.50 17.60
CA LYS A 180 -19.76 -5.77 17.19
C LYS A 180 -19.53 -4.26 17.03
N SER A 181 -18.30 -3.76 17.24
CA SER A 181 -18.01 -2.35 17.08
C SER A 181 -18.13 -1.96 15.60
N ARG A 182 -18.82 -0.85 15.35
CA ARG A 182 -18.85 -0.21 14.01
C ARG A 182 -17.63 0.66 13.73
N ILE A 183 -16.81 0.92 14.74
CA ILE A 183 -15.62 1.76 14.64
C ILE A 183 -14.41 0.84 14.41
N PRO A 184 -13.68 1.00 13.28
CA PRO A 184 -12.44 0.28 13.05
C PRO A 184 -11.40 0.57 14.17
N PRO A 185 -10.66 -0.43 14.66
CA PRO A 185 -9.70 -0.27 15.76
C PRO A 185 -8.67 0.84 15.51
N LEU A 186 -8.22 0.98 14.26
CA LEU A 186 -7.24 1.99 13.89
C LEU A 186 -7.80 3.43 13.96
N ILE A 187 -9.10 3.60 13.68
CA ILE A 187 -9.78 4.89 13.81
C ILE A 187 -9.94 5.24 15.30
N ALA A 188 -10.25 4.26 16.15
CA ALA A 188 -10.28 4.48 17.59
C ALA A 188 -8.91 4.91 18.13
N ALA A 189 -7.83 4.23 17.69
CA ALA A 189 -6.46 4.61 18.04
C ALA A 189 -6.12 6.04 17.59
N LEU A 190 -6.48 6.41 16.34
CA LEU A 190 -6.28 7.75 15.81
C LEU A 190 -7.01 8.81 16.64
N ALA A 191 -8.29 8.58 16.96
CA ALA A 191 -9.12 9.52 17.73
C ALA A 191 -8.59 9.70 19.17
N VAL A 192 -8.26 8.59 19.84
CA VAL A 192 -7.70 8.62 21.19
C VAL A 192 -6.31 9.28 21.20
N GLY A 193 -5.49 9.00 20.20
CA GLY A 193 -4.19 9.67 20.04
C GLY A 193 -4.32 11.18 19.82
N ALA A 194 -5.26 11.61 18.98
CA ALA A 194 -5.54 13.04 18.78
C ALA A 194 -5.99 13.73 20.07
N LEU A 195 -6.84 13.06 20.85
CA LEU A 195 -7.26 13.54 22.18
C LEU A 195 -6.08 13.61 23.15
N ALA A 196 -5.18 12.62 23.16
CA ALA A 196 -3.99 12.62 24.00
C ALA A 196 -3.05 13.78 23.63
N VAL A 197 -2.77 13.98 22.34
CA VAL A 197 -1.95 15.10 21.83
C VAL A 197 -2.54 16.45 22.23
N TRP A 198 -3.87 16.59 22.12
CA TRP A 198 -4.57 17.81 22.55
C TRP A 198 -4.49 18.02 24.06
N ALA A 199 -4.77 17.00 24.87
CA ALA A 199 -4.78 17.06 26.33
C ALA A 199 -3.39 17.34 26.92
N LEU A 200 -2.33 16.81 26.27
CA LEU A 200 -0.94 17.04 26.68
C LEU A 200 -0.37 18.36 26.13
N GLY A 201 -1.10 19.07 25.28
CA GLY A 201 -0.62 20.33 24.68
C GLY A 201 0.59 20.14 23.76
N THR A 202 0.81 18.93 23.24
CA THR A 202 2.00 18.61 22.42
C THR A 202 1.79 18.86 20.92
N PHE A 203 0.62 19.34 20.52
CA PHE A 203 0.33 19.74 19.16
C PHE A 203 1.12 21.02 18.82
N LYS A 204 1.94 20.95 17.73
CA LYS A 204 2.74 22.06 17.25
C LYS A 204 2.12 22.59 15.96
N PRO A 205 1.24 23.61 16.02
CA PRO A 205 0.59 24.13 14.82
C PRO A 205 1.65 24.55 13.78
N PRO A 206 1.45 24.22 12.50
CA PRO A 206 2.39 24.56 11.44
C PRO A 206 2.47 26.08 11.24
N ALA A 207 3.62 26.57 10.82
CA ALA A 207 3.77 27.97 10.43
C ALA A 207 2.97 28.21 9.13
N GLY A 208 1.91 29.03 9.20
CA GLY A 208 1.07 29.39 8.06
C GLY A 208 -0.32 28.73 8.06
N ALA A 209 -1.03 28.86 6.94
CA ALA A 209 -2.40 28.34 6.82
C ALA A 209 -2.41 26.82 6.89
N LEU A 210 -3.17 26.26 7.82
CA LEU A 210 -3.36 24.81 7.94
C LEU A 210 -4.07 24.22 6.70
N PHE A 211 -5.07 24.94 6.19
CA PHE A 211 -5.84 24.52 5.03
C PHE A 211 -5.13 25.00 3.74
N ALA A 212 -4.79 24.05 2.89
CA ALA A 212 -4.28 24.30 1.54
C ALA A 212 -4.75 23.17 0.60
N LEU A 213 -4.98 23.55 -0.64
CA LEU A 213 -5.22 22.57 -1.71
C LEU A 213 -3.88 22.05 -2.24
N ALA A 214 -3.91 20.84 -2.79
CA ALA A 214 -2.73 20.24 -3.36
C ALA A 214 -2.18 21.07 -4.54
N SER A 215 -0.89 21.33 -4.47
CA SER A 215 -0.06 21.81 -5.58
C SER A 215 1.06 20.80 -5.79
N PRO A 216 0.78 19.72 -6.54
CA PRO A 216 1.72 18.60 -6.64
C PRO A 216 2.99 19.03 -7.38
N ASN A 217 4.13 18.54 -6.89
CA ASN A 217 5.42 18.74 -7.53
C ASN A 217 5.58 17.79 -8.71
N LEU A 218 6.10 18.27 -9.82
CA LEU A 218 6.48 17.44 -10.95
C LEU A 218 8.00 17.21 -10.89
N TYR A 219 8.39 15.94 -10.82
CA TYR A 219 9.78 15.57 -10.67
C TYR A 219 10.37 15.06 -12.00
N MET A 220 11.61 15.45 -12.28
CA MET A 220 12.38 14.89 -13.38
C MET A 220 13.07 13.61 -12.92
N PRO A 221 12.82 12.46 -13.58
CA PRO A 221 13.44 11.19 -13.19
C PRO A 221 14.93 11.16 -13.54
N GLN A 222 15.72 10.46 -12.71
CA GLN A 222 17.09 10.06 -13.02
C GLN A 222 17.15 8.54 -13.06
N PHE A 223 17.74 7.98 -14.11
CA PHE A 223 17.86 6.56 -14.29
C PHE A 223 19.28 6.12 -13.93
N SER A 224 19.48 5.67 -12.69
CA SER A 224 20.73 5.09 -12.23
C SER A 224 20.63 3.56 -12.21
N TRP A 225 21.72 2.87 -12.52
CA TRP A 225 21.76 1.41 -12.48
C TRP A 225 21.40 0.85 -11.09
N ASN A 226 21.91 1.50 -10.04
CA ASN A 226 21.65 1.08 -8.67
C ASN A 226 20.16 1.12 -8.34
N ALA A 227 19.48 2.24 -8.62
CA ALA A 227 18.04 2.36 -8.37
C ALA A 227 17.22 1.37 -9.23
N MET A 228 17.63 1.12 -10.48
CA MET A 228 16.94 0.14 -11.34
C MET A 228 17.02 -1.27 -10.78
N VAL A 229 18.20 -1.73 -10.37
CA VAL A 229 18.37 -3.09 -9.83
C VAL A 229 17.76 -3.22 -8.46
N GLU A 230 17.95 -2.23 -7.58
CA GLU A 230 17.48 -2.26 -6.21
C GLU A 230 15.96 -2.23 -6.08
N LEU A 231 15.29 -1.37 -6.86
CA LEU A 231 13.87 -1.07 -6.65
C LEU A 231 12.93 -1.69 -7.68
N VAL A 232 13.30 -1.76 -8.97
CA VAL A 232 12.33 -2.13 -10.02
C VAL A 232 11.76 -3.54 -9.81
N VAL A 233 12.63 -4.52 -9.58
CA VAL A 233 12.19 -5.91 -9.39
C VAL A 233 11.40 -6.09 -8.08
N PRO A 234 11.90 -5.64 -6.90
CA PRO A 234 11.13 -5.73 -5.66
C PRO A 234 9.79 -4.98 -5.72
N LEU A 235 9.75 -3.77 -6.30
CA LEU A 235 8.51 -3.02 -6.46
C LEU A 235 7.51 -3.76 -7.37
N ALA A 236 7.96 -4.29 -8.52
CA ALA A 236 7.09 -5.06 -9.40
C ALA A 236 6.51 -6.30 -8.69
N ILE A 237 7.33 -7.01 -7.92
CA ILE A 237 6.89 -8.16 -7.11
C ILE A 237 5.88 -7.74 -6.06
N THR A 238 6.13 -6.64 -5.32
CA THR A 238 5.18 -6.16 -4.31
C THR A 238 3.84 -5.75 -4.90
N VAL A 239 3.83 -5.19 -6.09
CA VAL A 239 2.59 -4.85 -6.80
C VAL A 239 1.89 -6.11 -7.32
N LEU A 240 2.57 -6.92 -8.10
CA LEU A 240 1.95 -8.08 -8.78
C LEU A 240 1.55 -9.18 -7.80
N VAL A 241 2.52 -9.64 -6.99
CA VAL A 241 2.35 -10.86 -6.19
C VAL A 241 1.65 -10.54 -4.89
N VAL A 242 2.08 -9.48 -4.19
CA VAL A 242 1.54 -9.16 -2.86
C VAL A 242 0.21 -8.42 -2.98
N GLN A 243 0.18 -7.25 -3.59
CA GLN A 243 -1.00 -6.38 -3.58
C GLN A 243 -2.07 -6.82 -4.57
N ASN A 244 -1.73 -6.96 -5.85
CA ASN A 244 -2.70 -7.40 -6.86
C ASN A 244 -3.13 -8.84 -6.61
N GLY A 245 -2.21 -9.72 -6.18
CA GLY A 245 -2.53 -11.09 -5.80
C GLY A 245 -3.59 -11.15 -4.70
N GLN A 246 -3.42 -10.36 -3.64
CA GLN A 246 -4.41 -10.22 -2.57
C GLN A 246 -5.72 -9.61 -3.09
N GLY A 247 -5.63 -8.56 -3.92
CA GLY A 247 -6.79 -7.93 -4.54
C GLY A 247 -7.61 -8.91 -5.38
N PHE A 248 -6.97 -9.71 -6.22
CA PHE A 248 -7.64 -10.74 -7.01
C PHE A 248 -8.27 -11.83 -6.14
N ALA A 249 -7.59 -12.27 -5.08
CA ALA A 249 -8.10 -13.29 -4.18
C ALA A 249 -9.38 -12.84 -3.45
N VAL A 250 -9.39 -11.60 -2.93
CA VAL A 250 -10.57 -11.08 -2.21
C VAL A 250 -11.75 -10.81 -3.15
N LEU A 251 -11.49 -10.34 -4.37
CA LEU A 251 -12.53 -10.17 -5.40
C LEU A 251 -13.12 -11.51 -5.82
N ALA A 252 -12.28 -12.52 -6.03
CA ALA A 252 -12.74 -13.88 -6.35
C ALA A 252 -13.57 -14.47 -5.21
N ALA A 253 -13.19 -14.29 -3.94
CA ALA A 253 -13.97 -14.69 -2.78
C ALA A 253 -15.33 -13.96 -2.72
N GLY A 254 -15.40 -12.70 -3.18
CA GLY A 254 -16.65 -11.95 -3.37
C GLY A 254 -17.45 -12.33 -4.62
N GLY A 255 -17.00 -13.34 -5.38
CA GLY A 255 -17.67 -13.83 -6.60
C GLY A 255 -17.40 -13.00 -7.86
N HIS A 256 -16.41 -12.09 -7.84
CA HIS A 256 -16.01 -11.30 -8.99
C HIS A 256 -14.89 -11.97 -9.79
N ALA A 257 -15.00 -11.96 -11.12
CA ALA A 257 -13.93 -12.33 -12.03
C ALA A 257 -13.12 -11.08 -12.38
N ALA A 258 -12.08 -10.80 -11.58
CA ALA A 258 -11.27 -9.61 -11.80
C ALA A 258 -10.50 -9.64 -13.13
N PRO A 259 -10.47 -8.53 -13.90
CA PRO A 259 -9.77 -8.46 -15.19
C PRO A 259 -8.25 -8.28 -14.95
N MET A 260 -7.52 -9.39 -14.76
CA MET A 260 -6.13 -9.40 -14.30
C MET A 260 -5.17 -8.60 -15.20
N ASN A 261 -5.31 -8.75 -16.53
CA ASN A 261 -4.44 -8.03 -17.48
C ASN A 261 -4.78 -6.54 -17.51
N ALA A 262 -6.08 -6.19 -17.55
CA ALA A 262 -6.52 -4.79 -17.55
C ALA A 262 -6.16 -4.08 -16.23
N VAL A 263 -6.30 -4.75 -15.08
CA VAL A 263 -5.83 -4.25 -13.77
C VAL A 263 -4.33 -3.99 -13.81
N THR A 264 -3.53 -4.92 -14.33
CA THR A 264 -2.08 -4.76 -14.37
C THR A 264 -1.65 -3.65 -15.33
N VAL A 265 -2.34 -3.50 -16.47
CA VAL A 265 -2.15 -2.35 -17.39
C VAL A 265 -2.48 -1.04 -16.67
N ALA A 266 -3.60 -0.99 -15.93
CA ALA A 266 -3.98 0.18 -15.16
C ALA A 266 -2.95 0.50 -14.05
N CYS A 267 -2.42 -0.52 -13.36
CA CYS A 267 -1.33 -0.35 -12.40
C CYS A 267 -0.08 0.23 -13.07
N GLY A 268 0.31 -0.29 -14.24
CA GLY A 268 1.46 0.22 -14.98
C GLY A 268 1.27 1.67 -15.44
N ALA A 269 0.16 1.97 -16.11
CA ALA A 269 -0.17 3.32 -16.57
C ALA A 269 -0.31 4.30 -15.39
N GLY A 270 -0.98 3.87 -14.32
CA GLY A 270 -1.11 4.65 -13.08
C GLY A 270 0.26 4.95 -12.47
N SER A 271 1.15 3.95 -12.36
CA SER A 271 2.50 4.12 -11.82
C SER A 271 3.35 5.08 -12.65
N LEU A 272 3.19 5.10 -13.97
CA LEU A 272 3.86 6.08 -14.83
C LEU A 272 3.40 7.51 -14.52
N VAL A 273 2.10 7.72 -14.31
CA VAL A 273 1.56 9.03 -13.97
C VAL A 273 1.93 9.43 -12.55
N THR A 274 1.66 8.55 -11.56
CA THR A 274 1.89 8.84 -10.14
C THR A 274 3.38 9.01 -9.83
N GLY A 275 4.26 8.29 -10.54
CA GLY A 275 5.71 8.38 -10.38
C GLY A 275 6.24 9.80 -10.64
N PHE A 276 5.74 10.51 -11.66
CA PHE A 276 6.14 11.90 -11.92
C PHE A 276 5.79 12.85 -10.77
N PHE A 277 4.82 12.50 -9.93
CA PHE A 277 4.44 13.26 -8.74
C PHE A 277 5.09 12.73 -7.46
N GLY A 278 6.05 11.81 -7.58
CA GLY A 278 6.81 11.25 -6.47
C GLY A 278 6.10 10.13 -5.70
N ALA A 279 5.01 9.57 -6.22
CA ALA A 279 4.30 8.49 -5.57
C ALA A 279 4.76 7.11 -6.04
N VAL A 280 4.86 6.18 -5.10
CA VAL A 280 5.16 4.78 -5.36
C VAL A 280 4.06 4.11 -6.20
N SER A 281 4.42 3.01 -6.82
CA SER A 281 3.60 2.25 -7.78
C SER A 281 2.14 2.04 -7.35
N THR A 282 1.25 2.28 -8.29
CA THR A 282 -0.19 1.97 -8.23
C THR A 282 -0.43 0.48 -8.14
N CYS A 283 -1.37 0.05 -7.31
CA CYS A 283 -1.78 -1.35 -7.19
C CYS A 283 -3.28 -1.51 -6.93
N LEU A 284 -3.83 -2.69 -7.23
CA LEU A 284 -5.15 -3.10 -6.78
C LEU A 284 -5.07 -3.46 -5.28
N THR A 285 -5.73 -2.69 -4.42
CA THR A 285 -5.59 -2.88 -2.97
C THR A 285 -6.47 -4.02 -2.44
N GLY A 286 -5.85 -4.99 -1.75
CA GLY A 286 -6.57 -6.13 -1.18
C GLY A 286 -7.56 -5.75 -0.06
N PRO A 287 -7.12 -5.14 1.05
CA PRO A 287 -7.97 -4.89 2.21
C PRO A 287 -9.19 -4.02 1.91
N VAL A 288 -9.01 -2.98 1.10
CA VAL A 288 -10.09 -2.07 0.70
C VAL A 288 -11.12 -2.80 -0.16
N ASN A 289 -10.66 -3.52 -1.18
CA ASN A 289 -11.54 -4.29 -2.06
C ASN A 289 -12.27 -5.40 -1.29
N ALA A 290 -11.66 -5.99 -0.24
CA ALA A 290 -12.33 -6.94 0.64
C ALA A 290 -13.52 -6.32 1.38
N ILE A 291 -13.37 -5.09 1.91
CA ILE A 291 -14.47 -4.37 2.59
C ILE A 291 -15.62 -4.10 1.61
N LEU A 292 -15.29 -3.63 0.40
CA LEU A 292 -16.29 -3.27 -0.60
C LEU A 292 -17.01 -4.50 -1.17
N SER A 293 -16.27 -5.59 -1.45
CA SER A 293 -16.83 -6.85 -1.98
C SER A 293 -17.60 -7.67 -0.94
N ALA A 294 -17.56 -7.30 0.34
CA ALA A 294 -18.40 -7.86 1.39
C ALA A 294 -19.74 -7.12 1.58
N SER A 295 -20.01 -6.06 0.79
CA SER A 295 -21.20 -5.22 0.94
C SER A 295 -22.35 -5.66 0.03
N GLY A 296 -23.52 -5.93 0.60
CA GLY A 296 -24.77 -6.13 -0.15
C GLY A 296 -24.70 -7.05 -1.37
N ASP A 297 -25.46 -6.72 -2.41
CA ASP A 297 -25.54 -7.49 -3.64
C ASP A 297 -24.32 -7.27 -4.54
N ARG A 298 -23.69 -8.36 -4.99
CA ARG A 298 -22.46 -8.37 -5.79
C ARG A 298 -22.51 -7.41 -7.00
N GLU A 299 -23.62 -7.40 -7.73
CA GLU A 299 -23.77 -6.60 -8.96
C GLU A 299 -23.81 -5.08 -8.71
N ARG A 300 -24.06 -4.68 -7.46
CA ARG A 300 -24.19 -3.29 -7.04
C ARG A 300 -22.98 -2.76 -6.28
N GLN A 301 -22.03 -3.64 -5.90
CA GLN A 301 -20.84 -3.29 -5.10
C GLN A 301 -19.92 -2.26 -5.77
N TYR A 302 -19.93 -2.15 -7.10
CA TYR A 302 -19.19 -1.11 -7.82
C TYR A 302 -19.59 0.31 -7.38
N THR A 303 -20.84 0.51 -6.92
CA THR A 303 -21.28 1.82 -6.43
C THR A 303 -20.59 2.21 -5.12
N ALA A 304 -20.28 1.25 -4.26
CA ALA A 304 -19.44 1.50 -3.08
C ALA A 304 -18.03 1.95 -3.49
N ALA A 305 -17.44 1.31 -4.52
CA ALA A 305 -16.15 1.71 -5.05
C ALA A 305 -16.17 3.13 -5.65
N LEU A 306 -17.24 3.49 -6.37
CA LEU A 306 -17.39 4.84 -6.93
C LEU A 306 -17.43 5.91 -5.83
N LEU A 307 -18.23 5.70 -4.77
CA LEU A 307 -18.28 6.64 -3.65
C LEU A 307 -16.91 6.74 -2.95
N MET A 308 -16.29 5.59 -2.66
CA MET A 308 -14.96 5.60 -2.06
C MET A 308 -13.94 6.33 -2.95
N ALA A 309 -13.96 6.08 -4.26
CA ALA A 309 -13.05 6.74 -5.20
C ALA A 309 -13.23 8.26 -5.19
N VAL A 310 -14.46 8.77 -5.10
CA VAL A 310 -14.73 10.21 -4.91
C VAL A 310 -14.14 10.72 -3.60
N MET A 311 -14.29 9.96 -2.50
CA MET A 311 -13.72 10.36 -1.20
C MET A 311 -12.19 10.40 -1.24
N VAL A 312 -11.53 9.45 -1.90
CA VAL A 312 -10.06 9.45 -2.05
C VAL A 312 -9.59 10.57 -2.98
N LEU A 313 -10.36 10.96 -4.00
CA LEU A 313 -10.07 12.15 -4.82
C LEU A 313 -10.04 13.42 -3.97
N VAL A 314 -11.08 13.61 -3.15
CA VAL A 314 -11.16 14.78 -2.24
C VAL A 314 -10.01 14.75 -1.23
N PHE A 315 -9.69 13.59 -0.66
CA PHE A 315 -8.56 13.44 0.26
C PHE A 315 -7.22 13.79 -0.41
N GLY A 316 -7.00 13.34 -1.64
CA GLY A 316 -5.81 13.70 -2.42
C GLY A 316 -5.69 15.20 -2.67
N LEU A 317 -6.80 15.88 -3.00
CA LEU A 317 -6.83 17.33 -3.15
C LEU A 317 -6.51 18.08 -1.85
N LEU A 318 -6.81 17.48 -0.70
CA LEU A 318 -6.53 18.01 0.62
C LEU A 318 -5.21 17.45 1.23
N ALA A 319 -4.36 16.82 0.43
CA ALA A 319 -3.11 16.22 0.91
C ALA A 319 -2.24 17.15 1.76
N PRO A 320 -2.01 18.44 1.40
CA PRO A 320 -1.23 19.35 2.25
C PRO A 320 -1.85 19.56 3.63
N PHE A 321 -3.17 19.67 3.72
CA PHE A 321 -3.88 19.80 5.00
C PHE A 321 -3.61 18.60 5.91
N PHE A 322 -3.79 17.38 5.41
CA PHE A 322 -3.57 16.15 6.19
C PHE A 322 -2.09 15.95 6.54
N THR A 323 -1.18 16.25 5.61
CA THR A 323 0.27 16.19 5.85
C THR A 323 0.67 17.13 6.97
N ARG A 324 0.26 18.40 6.93
CA ARG A 324 0.52 19.41 7.96
C ARG A 324 -0.06 19.02 9.31
N LEU A 325 -1.32 18.54 9.30
CA LEU A 325 -2.00 18.11 10.52
C LEU A 325 -1.23 16.99 11.23
N LEU A 326 -0.74 16.00 10.47
CA LEU A 326 -0.01 14.87 11.03
C LEU A 326 1.40 15.25 11.45
N PHE A 327 2.12 16.06 10.70
CA PHE A 327 3.44 16.59 11.13
C PHE A 327 3.37 17.51 12.34
N ALA A 328 2.22 18.10 12.62
CA ALA A 328 1.98 18.87 13.84
C ALA A 328 1.86 17.98 15.10
N THR A 329 1.74 16.65 14.92
CA THR A 329 1.71 15.70 16.04
C THR A 329 3.12 15.22 16.40
N PRO A 330 3.35 14.76 17.65
CA PRO A 330 4.62 14.19 18.06
C PRO A 330 5.00 12.95 17.21
N PRO A 331 6.31 12.68 16.99
CA PRO A 331 6.76 11.51 16.24
C PRO A 331 6.22 10.17 16.78
N ALA A 332 6.06 10.04 18.09
CA ALA A 332 5.49 8.86 18.74
C ALA A 332 4.06 8.56 18.27
N PHE A 333 3.26 9.62 17.97
CA PHE A 333 1.91 9.46 17.41
C PHE A 333 1.93 8.76 16.04
N ILE A 334 2.78 9.24 15.12
CA ILE A 334 2.90 8.67 13.77
C ILE A 334 3.48 7.26 13.83
N ALA A 335 4.53 7.04 14.66
CA ALA A 335 5.15 5.73 14.85
C ALA A 335 4.16 4.70 15.40
N THR A 336 3.36 5.09 16.41
CA THR A 336 2.32 4.23 16.99
C THR A 336 1.25 3.90 15.96
N LEU A 337 0.73 4.89 15.24
CA LEU A 337 -0.33 4.68 14.25
C LEU A 337 0.14 3.78 13.09
N ALA A 338 1.34 4.04 12.55
CA ALA A 338 1.93 3.24 11.47
C ALA A 338 2.24 1.81 11.94
N GLY A 339 2.79 1.64 13.14
CA GLY A 339 3.07 0.33 13.71
C GLY A 339 1.82 -0.50 13.94
N LEU A 340 0.78 0.08 14.55
CA LEU A 340 -0.52 -0.59 14.76
C LEU A 340 -1.16 -1.01 13.42
N ALA A 341 -1.06 -0.18 12.39
CA ALA A 341 -1.55 -0.50 11.06
C ALA A 341 -0.83 -1.71 10.45
N MET A 342 0.45 -1.89 10.76
CA MET A 342 1.28 -2.97 10.19
C MET A 342 1.22 -4.28 10.96
N LEU A 343 0.72 -4.32 12.21
CA LEU A 343 0.72 -5.53 13.04
C LEU A 343 0.09 -6.75 12.34
N ARG A 344 -1.08 -6.58 11.73
CA ARG A 344 -1.78 -7.65 11.03
C ARG A 344 -1.04 -8.09 9.77
N VAL A 345 -0.49 -7.14 9.02
CA VAL A 345 0.26 -7.42 7.79
C VAL A 345 1.55 -8.15 8.14
N LEU A 346 2.24 -7.73 9.20
CA LEU A 346 3.44 -8.38 9.71
C LEU A 346 3.14 -9.80 10.17
N GLN A 347 2.08 -10.02 10.95
CA GLN A 347 1.63 -11.35 11.39
C GLN A 347 1.40 -12.28 10.20
N GLN A 348 0.66 -11.82 9.18
CA GLN A 348 0.37 -12.60 7.98
C GLN A 348 1.64 -12.90 7.18
N ALA A 349 2.54 -11.91 7.07
CA ALA A 349 3.81 -12.10 6.39
C ALA A 349 4.63 -13.22 7.04
N PHE A 350 4.76 -13.23 8.37
CA PHE A 350 5.43 -14.32 9.10
C PHE A 350 4.72 -15.67 8.92
N ALA A 351 3.39 -15.72 9.04
CA ALA A 351 2.63 -16.95 8.89
C ALA A 351 2.81 -17.59 7.51
N ILE A 352 2.81 -16.78 6.44
CA ILE A 352 3.01 -17.27 5.07
C ILE A 352 4.47 -17.68 4.84
N SER A 353 5.43 -16.90 5.36
CA SER A 353 6.86 -17.14 5.15
C SER A 353 7.34 -18.44 5.78
N PHE A 354 6.85 -18.77 6.98
CA PHE A 354 7.35 -19.87 7.79
C PHE A 354 6.35 -21.00 8.03
N GLY A 355 5.18 -20.95 7.39
CA GLY A 355 4.11 -21.93 7.56
C GLY A 355 4.25 -23.21 6.75
N GLY A 356 5.33 -23.43 5.98
CA GLY A 356 5.45 -24.61 5.12
C GLY A 356 6.65 -24.61 4.20
N ARG A 357 6.41 -24.84 2.91
CA ARG A 357 7.43 -24.96 1.86
C ARG A 357 8.25 -23.67 1.71
N PHE A 358 9.49 -23.76 1.22
CA PHE A 358 10.41 -22.65 1.00
C PHE A 358 10.79 -21.88 2.27
N SER A 359 10.64 -22.50 3.45
CA SER A 359 10.86 -21.86 4.74
C SER A 359 12.31 -21.48 5.01
N PHE A 360 13.27 -22.26 4.52
CA PHE A 360 14.70 -21.95 4.65
C PHE A 360 15.11 -20.79 3.74
N GLY A 361 14.66 -20.79 2.48
CA GLY A 361 14.85 -19.65 1.57
C GLY A 361 14.19 -18.38 2.10
N ALA A 362 12.99 -18.51 2.70
CA ALA A 362 12.32 -17.42 3.38
C ALA A 362 13.14 -16.89 4.57
N LEU A 363 13.74 -17.77 5.40
CA LEU A 363 14.58 -17.36 6.51
C LEU A 363 15.81 -16.58 6.04
N VAL A 364 16.50 -17.05 5.00
CA VAL A 364 17.65 -16.34 4.42
C VAL A 364 17.22 -14.96 3.90
N CYS A 365 16.11 -14.90 3.16
CA CYS A 365 15.54 -13.64 2.65
C CYS A 365 15.25 -12.66 3.79
N PHE A 366 14.58 -13.12 4.85
CA PHE A 366 14.24 -12.32 6.01
C PHE A 366 15.48 -11.77 6.73
N LEU A 367 16.46 -12.62 7.03
CA LEU A 367 17.68 -12.22 7.74
C LEU A 367 18.48 -11.18 6.95
N VAL A 368 18.66 -11.39 5.64
CA VAL A 368 19.35 -10.43 4.78
C VAL A 368 18.60 -9.10 4.73
N THR A 369 17.28 -9.14 4.59
CA THR A 369 16.45 -7.93 4.55
C THR A 369 16.51 -7.14 5.87
N VAL A 370 16.45 -7.83 7.02
CA VAL A 370 16.49 -7.20 8.34
C VAL A 370 17.87 -6.64 8.67
N ALA A 371 18.94 -7.30 8.18
CA ALA A 371 20.31 -6.81 8.37
C ALA A 371 20.53 -5.43 7.74
N ASP A 372 19.73 -5.06 6.73
CA ASP A 372 19.73 -3.75 6.04
C ASP A 372 21.11 -3.29 5.58
N VAL A 373 21.96 -4.26 5.16
CA VAL A 373 23.31 -4.01 4.66
C VAL A 373 23.29 -3.95 3.14
N PRO A 374 23.59 -2.80 2.53
CA PRO A 374 23.65 -2.69 1.07
C PRO A 374 24.90 -3.42 0.55
N ILE A 375 24.72 -4.27 -0.48
CA ILE A 375 25.79 -4.97 -1.18
C ILE A 375 25.90 -4.37 -2.58
N PHE A 376 27.09 -3.94 -2.99
CA PHE A 376 27.33 -3.23 -4.26
C PHE A 376 26.46 -1.95 -4.43
N ARG A 377 26.14 -1.26 -3.34
CA ARG A 377 25.21 -0.10 -3.31
C ARG A 377 23.79 -0.46 -3.74
N ILE A 378 23.37 -1.70 -3.57
CA ILE A 378 22.01 -2.18 -3.84
C ILE A 378 21.43 -2.62 -2.49
N GLY A 379 20.23 -2.17 -2.18
CA GLY A 379 19.59 -2.36 -0.88
C GLY A 379 19.32 -3.82 -0.54
N ALA A 380 19.30 -4.09 0.75
CA ALA A 380 19.15 -5.43 1.32
C ALA A 380 17.90 -6.20 0.87
N PRO A 381 16.70 -5.58 0.63
CA PRO A 381 15.53 -6.33 0.19
C PRO A 381 15.71 -7.04 -1.15
N PHE A 382 16.43 -6.41 -2.10
CA PHE A 382 16.77 -7.07 -3.37
C PHE A 382 17.64 -8.31 -3.14
N TRP A 383 18.71 -8.16 -2.37
CA TRP A 383 19.62 -9.28 -2.06
C TRP A 383 18.94 -10.36 -1.24
N GLY A 384 18.01 -9.97 -0.34
CA GLY A 384 17.16 -10.91 0.38
C GLY A 384 16.41 -11.83 -0.55
N LEU A 385 15.75 -11.27 -1.58
CA LEU A 385 15.06 -12.06 -2.61
C LEU A 385 16.02 -12.96 -3.38
N VAL A 386 17.13 -12.42 -3.89
CA VAL A 386 18.11 -13.17 -4.69
C VAL A 386 18.71 -14.32 -3.88
N LEU A 387 19.22 -14.05 -2.68
CA LEU A 387 19.84 -15.05 -1.84
C LEU A 387 18.83 -16.04 -1.26
N GLY A 388 17.61 -15.59 -0.93
CA GLY A 388 16.53 -16.47 -0.48
C GLY A 388 16.08 -17.45 -1.56
N ILE A 389 15.89 -16.98 -2.81
CA ILE A 389 15.56 -17.85 -3.94
C ILE A 389 16.73 -18.82 -4.23
N ALA A 390 17.97 -18.33 -4.23
CA ALA A 390 19.16 -19.17 -4.45
C ALA A 390 19.30 -20.25 -3.35
N ALA A 391 19.13 -19.90 -2.08
CA ALA A 391 19.17 -20.83 -0.95
C ALA A 391 18.08 -21.91 -1.06
N SER A 392 16.85 -21.50 -1.40
CA SER A 392 15.77 -22.43 -1.60
C SER A 392 16.02 -23.37 -2.79
N TRP A 393 16.52 -22.83 -3.91
CA TRP A 393 16.84 -23.66 -5.08
C TRP A 393 17.96 -24.66 -4.82
N LEU A 394 18.92 -24.33 -3.97
CA LEU A 394 20.04 -25.21 -3.59
C LEU A 394 19.63 -26.25 -2.54
N LEU A 395 18.89 -25.85 -1.51
CA LEU A 395 18.68 -26.65 -0.29
C LEU A 395 17.25 -27.22 -0.18
N GLU A 396 16.26 -26.61 -0.85
CA GLU A 396 14.84 -27.05 -0.80
C GLU A 396 14.38 -27.57 -2.18
N ARG A 397 15.19 -28.41 -2.83
CA ARG A 397 14.92 -28.93 -4.18
C ARG A 397 13.63 -29.73 -4.29
N ALA A 398 13.19 -30.35 -3.20
CA ALA A 398 11.92 -31.08 -3.16
C ALA A 398 10.72 -30.12 -3.35
N ASP A 399 10.81 -28.92 -2.76
CA ASP A 399 9.77 -27.89 -2.83
C ASP A 399 9.65 -27.26 -4.21
N THR A 400 10.78 -27.14 -4.92
CA THR A 400 10.81 -26.59 -6.28
C THR A 400 10.25 -27.53 -7.33
N ARG A 401 10.39 -28.87 -7.15
CA ARG A 401 9.92 -29.88 -8.12
C ARG A 401 8.42 -30.11 -8.10
N THR A 402 7.72 -29.79 -7.03
CA THR A 402 6.28 -29.99 -6.87
C THR A 402 5.45 -28.75 -7.22
N SER A 403 6.08 -27.67 -7.69
CA SER A 403 5.43 -26.42 -8.10
C SER A 403 5.12 -26.34 -9.61
N HIS A 404 5.33 -27.44 -10.36
CA HIS A 404 5.01 -27.57 -11.81
C HIS A 404 3.90 -28.55 -12.05
#